data_e04c59846133ac811c87edadfa02d214
#
_entry.id   e04c59846133ac811c87edadfa02d214
#
_cell.length_a   1.000
_cell.length_b   1.000
_cell.length_c   1.000
_cell.angle_alpha   90.00
_cell.angle_beta   90.00
_cell.angle_gamma   90.00
#
_symmetry.space_group_name_H-M   'P 1'
#
loop_
_entity.id
_entity.type
_entity.pdbx_description
1 polymer ?
#
loop_
_entity_poly.entity_id
_entity_poly.type
_entity_poly.pdbx_seq_one_letter_code
_entity_poly.pdbx_strand_id
1 'polypeptide(L)'
;MSEAGANYSIRDEIREFWSERAATFDLSVGHEIFSEAERHGWHRLIRKHLGDGAGRQALDLASGTGVISHLMNDLGFRVTGADWSEAMLQQARDKAQKRGTDIRFIMRDAENTMEPREHYDVIINRHLVWTLVDPKAAFAEWFAVLKPGGKALIVDGNMGRKSWAGKLNAAIEKLTGKPHRHMDPAMMARHQSIRSRVYFSDEMPASAVVELLLGVGFVDPVVDRNLFDIRLAQALKMPPLRGLERMVQDRYAICVTKPRQ
;
A
#
# COMPACT_ATOMS: atom_id res chain seq x y z
N MET A 1 -26.75 23.82 -18.23
CA MET A 1 -25.30 23.67 -17.92
C MET A 1 -25.24 23.35 -16.43
N SER A 2 -24.91 22.11 -16.12
CA SER A 2 -25.02 21.49 -14.78
C SER A 2 -23.87 21.95 -13.87
N GLU A 3 -24.21 22.48 -12.69
CA GLU A 3 -23.28 22.88 -11.61
C GLU A 3 -22.54 21.68 -10.94
N ALA A 4 -22.35 20.59 -11.62
CA ALA A 4 -21.70 19.38 -11.08
C ALA A 4 -20.17 19.51 -10.89
N GLY A 5 -19.57 20.69 -11.11
CA GLY A 5 -18.12 20.90 -11.07
C GLY A 5 -17.54 21.53 -9.80
N ALA A 6 -18.39 22.07 -8.90
CA ALA A 6 -17.89 22.93 -7.82
C ALA A 6 -17.30 22.22 -6.59
N ASN A 7 -17.51 20.90 -6.42
CA ASN A 7 -17.08 20.13 -5.23
C ASN A 7 -16.25 18.87 -5.52
N TYR A 8 -15.79 18.66 -6.76
CA TYR A 8 -14.97 17.49 -7.12
C TYR A 8 -13.53 17.71 -6.68
N SER A 9 -13.08 16.91 -5.72
CA SER A 9 -11.77 17.04 -5.08
C SER A 9 -10.76 16.05 -5.67
N ILE A 10 -9.46 16.28 -5.39
CA ILE A 10 -8.40 15.30 -5.71
C ILE A 10 -8.66 13.95 -5.05
N ARG A 11 -9.31 13.91 -3.87
CA ARG A 11 -9.69 12.67 -3.17
C ARG A 11 -10.72 11.88 -3.95
N ASP A 12 -11.73 12.55 -4.53
CA ASP A 12 -12.72 11.91 -5.38
C ASP A 12 -12.09 11.32 -6.63
N GLU A 13 -11.16 12.06 -7.27
CA GLU A 13 -10.44 11.59 -8.43
C GLU A 13 -9.57 10.36 -8.13
N ILE A 14 -8.89 10.34 -6.97
CA ILE A 14 -8.09 9.17 -6.54
C ILE A 14 -9.01 7.97 -6.29
N ARG A 15 -10.14 8.16 -5.60
CA ARG A 15 -11.11 7.09 -5.34
C ARG A 15 -11.66 6.50 -6.64
N GLU A 16 -12.04 7.33 -7.59
CA GLU A 16 -12.53 6.88 -8.91
C GLU A 16 -11.44 6.15 -9.69
N PHE A 17 -10.23 6.70 -9.73
CA PHE A 17 -9.09 6.06 -10.39
C PHE A 17 -8.86 4.62 -9.89
N TRP A 18 -8.85 4.41 -8.57
CA TRP A 18 -8.68 3.07 -8.01
C TRP A 18 -9.91 2.18 -8.22
N SER A 19 -11.11 2.75 -8.22
CA SER A 19 -12.34 2.00 -8.52
C SER A 19 -12.35 1.47 -9.95
N GLU A 20 -11.94 2.27 -10.92
CA GLU A 20 -11.76 1.82 -12.32
C GLU A 20 -10.67 0.74 -12.45
N ARG A 21 -9.60 0.86 -11.65
CA ARG A 21 -8.49 -0.10 -11.62
C ARG A 21 -8.84 -1.45 -11.00
N ALA A 22 -9.89 -1.54 -10.20
CA ALA A 22 -10.22 -2.74 -9.44
C ALA A 22 -10.26 -4.01 -10.31
N ALA A 23 -10.91 -3.97 -11.46
CA ALA A 23 -11.07 -5.13 -12.34
C ALA A 23 -9.75 -5.75 -12.85
N THR A 24 -8.68 -4.96 -12.94
CA THR A 24 -7.37 -5.39 -13.46
C THR A 24 -6.25 -5.33 -12.44
N PHE A 25 -6.56 -4.94 -11.21
CA PHE A 25 -5.55 -4.67 -10.17
C PHE A 25 -4.71 -5.90 -9.87
N ASP A 26 -5.35 -7.03 -9.64
CA ASP A 26 -4.71 -8.29 -9.27
C ASP A 26 -3.91 -8.95 -10.40
N LEU A 27 -4.10 -8.53 -11.65
CA LEU A 27 -3.34 -9.06 -12.78
C LEU A 27 -1.86 -8.61 -12.76
N SER A 28 -1.55 -7.59 -11.96
CA SER A 28 -0.20 -7.01 -11.92
C SER A 28 0.65 -7.65 -10.81
N VAL A 29 1.87 -8.06 -11.18
CA VAL A 29 2.85 -8.56 -10.22
C VAL A 29 3.16 -7.50 -9.14
N GLY A 30 3.06 -7.92 -7.87
CA GLY A 30 3.21 -7.04 -6.71
C GLY A 30 1.89 -6.46 -6.21
N HIS A 31 0.76 -6.73 -6.86
CA HIS A 31 -0.58 -6.44 -6.36
C HIS A 31 -1.27 -7.69 -5.81
N GLU A 32 -1.05 -8.85 -6.43
CA GLU A 32 -1.48 -10.16 -5.93
C GLU A 32 -0.24 -11.02 -5.59
N ILE A 33 -0.43 -12.11 -4.84
CA ILE A 33 0.61 -13.08 -4.48
C ILE A 33 0.60 -14.22 -5.48
N PHE A 34 1.65 -14.30 -6.29
CA PHE A 34 1.73 -15.27 -7.38
C PHE A 34 2.60 -16.50 -7.07
N SER A 35 3.17 -16.61 -5.87
CA SER A 35 3.97 -17.77 -5.47
C SER A 35 4.04 -17.94 -3.97
N GLU A 36 4.27 -19.18 -3.52
CA GLU A 36 4.51 -19.48 -2.11
C GLU A 36 5.80 -18.80 -1.59
N ALA A 37 6.81 -18.64 -2.43
CA ALA A 37 8.03 -17.92 -2.05
C ALA A 37 7.72 -16.45 -1.71
N GLU A 38 6.85 -15.79 -2.48
CA GLU A 38 6.40 -14.43 -2.19
C GLU A 38 5.58 -14.38 -0.89
N ARG A 39 4.65 -15.32 -0.71
CA ARG A 39 3.85 -15.46 0.53
C ARG A 39 4.75 -15.59 1.75
N HIS A 40 5.72 -16.49 1.71
CA HIS A 40 6.68 -16.69 2.79
C HIS A 40 7.52 -15.43 3.05
N GLY A 41 7.93 -14.71 2.01
CA GLY A 41 8.64 -13.43 2.13
C GLY A 41 7.81 -12.39 2.89
N TRP A 42 6.53 -12.25 2.54
CA TRP A 42 5.59 -11.37 3.23
C TRP A 42 5.35 -11.79 4.68
N HIS A 43 5.11 -13.08 4.94
CA HIS A 43 4.92 -13.58 6.30
C HIS A 43 6.17 -13.32 7.18
N ARG A 44 7.38 -13.50 6.65
CA ARG A 44 8.61 -13.15 7.38
C ARG A 44 8.69 -11.66 7.70
N LEU A 45 8.39 -10.79 6.74
CA LEU A 45 8.40 -9.34 6.94
C LEU A 45 7.40 -8.92 8.04
N ILE A 46 6.17 -9.41 7.93
CA ILE A 46 5.11 -9.09 8.89
C ILE A 46 5.48 -9.59 10.29
N ARG A 47 5.90 -10.86 10.44
CA ARG A 47 6.34 -11.41 11.73
C ARG A 47 7.52 -10.69 12.33
N LYS A 48 8.51 -10.30 11.51
CA LYS A 48 9.69 -9.56 11.95
C LYS A 48 9.32 -8.25 12.66
N HIS A 49 8.34 -7.52 12.16
CA HIS A 49 7.98 -6.20 12.65
C HIS A 49 6.78 -6.20 13.59
N LEU A 50 5.77 -6.99 13.29
CA LEU A 50 4.51 -7.02 14.03
C LEU A 50 4.37 -8.24 14.93
N GLY A 51 5.17 -9.30 14.75
CA GLY A 51 5.02 -10.59 15.44
C GLY A 51 3.85 -11.43 14.89
N ASP A 52 3.51 -12.52 15.58
CA ASP A 52 2.35 -13.36 15.25
C ASP A 52 1.04 -12.71 15.71
N GLY A 53 -0.04 -13.02 15.03
CA GLY A 53 -1.34 -12.41 15.28
C GLY A 53 -1.91 -12.73 16.67
N ALA A 54 -1.97 -14.03 17.01
CA ALA A 54 -2.53 -14.51 18.30
C ALA A 54 -3.87 -13.84 18.68
N GLY A 55 -4.72 -13.56 17.68
CA GLY A 55 -6.01 -12.92 17.86
C GLY A 55 -5.97 -11.40 18.04
N ARG A 56 -4.81 -10.75 17.91
CA ARG A 56 -4.66 -9.28 17.97
C ARG A 56 -5.44 -8.61 16.85
N GLN A 57 -5.98 -7.42 17.13
CA GLN A 57 -6.72 -6.60 16.17
C GLN A 57 -5.75 -5.92 15.19
N ALA A 58 -5.97 -6.12 13.90
CA ALA A 58 -5.18 -5.50 12.83
C ALA A 58 -6.07 -4.66 11.92
N LEU A 59 -5.57 -3.47 11.55
CA LEU A 59 -6.18 -2.62 10.54
C LEU A 59 -5.28 -2.59 9.31
N ASP A 60 -5.79 -3.08 8.18
CA ASP A 60 -5.15 -2.98 6.87
C ASP A 60 -5.74 -1.77 6.13
N LEU A 61 -4.96 -0.69 6.04
CA LEU A 61 -5.38 0.57 5.44
C LEU A 61 -5.07 0.60 3.94
N ALA A 62 -6.02 1.04 3.15
CA ALA A 62 -6.05 0.92 1.69
C ALA A 62 -5.85 -0.56 1.29
N SER A 63 -6.69 -1.42 1.86
CA SER A 63 -6.60 -2.87 1.71
C SER A 63 -6.77 -3.34 0.26
N GLY A 64 -7.35 -2.50 -0.61
CA GLY A 64 -7.62 -2.81 -2.00
C GLY A 64 -8.43 -4.10 -2.12
N THR A 65 -7.92 -5.05 -2.88
CA THR A 65 -8.52 -6.38 -3.07
C THR A 65 -8.23 -7.38 -1.94
N GLY A 66 -7.71 -6.92 -0.77
CA GLY A 66 -7.55 -7.70 0.45
C GLY A 66 -6.31 -8.57 0.54
N VAL A 67 -5.32 -8.38 -0.33
CA VAL A 67 -4.12 -9.25 -0.39
C VAL A 67 -3.33 -9.25 0.93
N ILE A 68 -3.06 -8.07 1.49
CA ILE A 68 -2.36 -7.95 2.77
C ILE A 68 -3.24 -8.41 3.92
N SER A 69 -4.54 -8.11 3.86
CA SER A 69 -5.52 -8.60 4.84
C SER A 69 -5.49 -10.13 4.98
N HIS A 70 -5.42 -10.85 3.85
CA HIS A 70 -5.30 -12.32 3.87
C HIS A 70 -3.99 -12.81 4.47
N LEU A 71 -2.86 -12.16 4.14
CA LEU A 71 -1.56 -12.51 4.73
C LEU A 71 -1.55 -12.29 6.25
N MET A 72 -2.19 -11.23 6.73
CA MET A 72 -2.35 -10.97 8.17
C MET A 72 -3.27 -12.03 8.83
N ASN A 73 -4.37 -12.38 8.18
CA ASN A 73 -5.27 -13.41 8.66
C ASN A 73 -4.58 -14.79 8.74
N ASP A 74 -3.77 -15.16 7.73
CA ASP A 74 -2.95 -16.37 7.72
C ASP A 74 -1.96 -16.43 8.93
N LEU A 75 -1.57 -15.28 9.47
CA LEU A 75 -0.71 -15.15 10.66
C LEU A 75 -1.50 -15.07 11.98
N GLY A 76 -2.81 -15.26 11.95
CA GLY A 76 -3.66 -15.32 13.14
C GLY A 76 -4.11 -13.96 13.69
N PHE A 77 -4.04 -12.88 12.91
CA PHE A 77 -4.64 -11.60 13.28
C PHE A 77 -6.15 -11.61 13.01
N ARG A 78 -6.90 -10.85 13.81
CA ARG A 78 -8.28 -10.46 13.51
C ARG A 78 -8.23 -9.19 12.66
N VAL A 79 -8.55 -9.32 11.38
CA VAL A 79 -8.27 -8.25 10.41
C VAL A 79 -9.54 -7.47 10.06
N THR A 80 -9.40 -6.15 10.10
CA THR A 80 -10.31 -5.21 9.43
C THR A 80 -9.54 -4.61 8.26
N GLY A 81 -10.01 -4.85 7.03
CA GLY A 81 -9.51 -4.19 5.81
C GLY A 81 -10.34 -2.96 5.51
N ALA A 82 -9.70 -1.82 5.38
CA ALA A 82 -10.34 -0.54 5.08
C ALA A 82 -9.86 0.02 3.74
N ASP A 83 -10.80 0.35 2.87
CA ASP A 83 -10.53 1.01 1.59
C ASP A 83 -11.67 1.98 1.27
N TRP A 84 -11.44 2.99 0.47
CA TRP A 84 -12.52 3.91 0.07
C TRP A 84 -13.17 3.56 -1.27
N SER A 85 -12.64 2.56 -1.98
CA SER A 85 -13.21 2.04 -3.22
C SER A 85 -14.07 0.81 -2.96
N GLU A 86 -15.39 0.94 -3.12
CA GLU A 86 -16.30 -0.19 -2.98
C GLU A 86 -16.01 -1.30 -4.00
N ALA A 87 -15.56 -0.93 -5.22
CA ALA A 87 -15.19 -1.92 -6.23
C ALA A 87 -13.99 -2.79 -5.80
N MET A 88 -13.01 -2.20 -5.08
CA MET A 88 -11.90 -2.95 -4.48
C MET A 88 -12.41 -3.85 -3.35
N LEU A 89 -13.23 -3.31 -2.44
CA LEU A 89 -13.75 -4.05 -1.30
C LEU A 89 -14.65 -5.22 -1.72
N GLN A 90 -15.40 -5.08 -2.81
CA GLN A 90 -16.21 -6.18 -3.33
C GLN A 90 -15.32 -7.37 -3.73
N GLN A 91 -14.22 -7.13 -4.44
CA GLN A 91 -13.26 -8.19 -4.76
C GLN A 91 -12.61 -8.79 -3.52
N ALA A 92 -12.29 -7.97 -2.51
CA ALA A 92 -11.76 -8.44 -1.25
C ALA A 92 -12.73 -9.37 -0.51
N ARG A 93 -14.02 -9.00 -0.45
CA ARG A 93 -15.08 -9.84 0.14
C ARG A 93 -15.28 -11.15 -0.63
N ASP A 94 -15.27 -11.10 -1.97
CA ASP A 94 -15.39 -12.29 -2.82
C ASP A 94 -14.21 -13.27 -2.59
N LYS A 95 -12.99 -12.74 -2.43
CA LYS A 95 -11.82 -13.55 -2.07
C LYS A 95 -11.95 -14.13 -0.67
N ALA A 96 -12.40 -13.36 0.31
CA ALA A 96 -12.59 -13.82 1.67
C ALA A 96 -13.64 -14.96 1.73
N GLN A 97 -14.75 -14.80 1.03
CA GLN A 97 -15.78 -15.82 0.90
C GLN A 97 -15.23 -17.11 0.27
N LYS A 98 -14.50 -17.00 -0.84
CA LYS A 98 -13.90 -18.17 -1.52
C LYS A 98 -12.87 -18.89 -0.66
N ARG A 99 -12.16 -18.18 0.22
CA ARG A 99 -11.16 -18.73 1.15
C ARG A 99 -11.77 -19.20 2.48
N GLY A 100 -13.03 -18.87 2.76
CA GLY A 100 -13.67 -19.16 4.05
C GLY A 100 -13.02 -18.40 5.21
N THR A 101 -12.52 -17.18 4.96
CA THR A 101 -11.86 -16.34 5.98
C THR A 101 -12.83 -15.31 6.55
N ASP A 102 -12.75 -15.07 7.88
CA ASP A 102 -13.53 -14.04 8.57
C ASP A 102 -12.73 -12.74 8.66
N ILE A 103 -12.71 -12.00 7.53
CA ILE A 103 -12.08 -10.68 7.44
C ILE A 103 -13.19 -9.65 7.25
N ARG A 104 -13.21 -8.63 8.11
CA ARG A 104 -14.15 -7.52 8.01
C ARG A 104 -13.62 -6.50 7.00
N PHE A 105 -14.36 -6.24 5.91
CA PHE A 105 -14.03 -5.19 4.93
C PHE A 105 -15.00 -4.03 5.01
N ILE A 106 -14.46 -2.80 5.21
CA ILE A 106 -15.23 -1.58 5.44
C ILE A 106 -14.78 -0.45 4.51
N MET A 107 -15.76 0.38 4.12
CA MET A 107 -15.45 1.57 3.32
C MET A 107 -15.03 2.73 4.23
N ARG A 108 -13.75 3.13 4.15
CA ARG A 108 -13.16 4.21 4.96
C ARG A 108 -12.08 4.95 4.18
N ASP A 109 -11.93 6.23 4.52
CA ASP A 109 -10.76 7.03 4.12
C ASP A 109 -9.60 6.75 5.09
N ALA A 110 -8.40 6.47 4.56
CA ALA A 110 -7.22 6.23 5.37
C ALA A 110 -6.74 7.48 6.15
N GLU A 111 -7.13 8.68 5.72
CA GLU A 111 -6.83 9.93 6.42
C GLU A 111 -7.88 10.26 7.51
N ASN A 112 -9.04 9.58 7.49
CA ASN A 112 -10.10 9.73 8.48
C ASN A 112 -10.88 8.40 8.58
N THR A 113 -10.38 7.47 9.37
CA THR A 113 -10.91 6.11 9.43
C THR A 113 -12.26 6.02 10.12
N MET A 114 -12.58 6.97 11.00
CA MET A 114 -13.76 6.93 11.87
C MET A 114 -13.84 5.64 12.72
N GLU A 115 -12.72 4.96 12.89
CA GLU A 115 -12.61 3.76 13.74
C GLU A 115 -12.38 4.17 15.22
N PRO A 116 -12.73 3.29 16.18
CA PRO A 116 -12.56 3.60 17.59
C PRO A 116 -11.10 3.89 17.95
N ARG A 117 -10.91 4.88 18.83
CA ARG A 117 -9.59 5.21 19.39
C ARG A 117 -9.04 4.01 20.17
N GLU A 118 -7.72 3.82 20.10
CA GLU A 118 -7.00 2.77 20.86
C GLU A 118 -7.59 1.36 20.71
N HIS A 119 -8.07 1.05 19.52
CA HIS A 119 -8.73 -0.21 19.23
C HIS A 119 -7.79 -1.26 18.62
N TYR A 120 -6.85 -0.83 17.77
CA TYR A 120 -6.01 -1.74 17.01
C TYR A 120 -4.66 -1.97 17.69
N ASP A 121 -4.21 -3.22 17.70
CA ASP A 121 -2.89 -3.61 18.17
C ASP A 121 -1.81 -3.31 17.12
N VAL A 122 -2.20 -3.43 15.84
CA VAL A 122 -1.33 -3.18 14.70
C VAL A 122 -2.09 -2.51 13.54
N ILE A 123 -1.36 -1.67 12.82
CA ILE A 123 -1.77 -1.15 11.51
C ILE A 123 -0.77 -1.63 10.47
N ILE A 124 -1.26 -1.97 9.28
CA ILE A 124 -0.43 -2.24 8.11
C ILE A 124 -1.00 -1.50 6.91
N ASN A 125 -0.14 -1.05 6.01
CA ASN A 125 -0.54 -0.63 4.67
C ASN A 125 0.55 -0.93 3.65
N ARG A 126 0.13 -1.01 2.39
CA ARG A 126 1.03 -1.22 1.26
C ARG A 126 0.66 -0.29 0.11
N HIS A 127 1.64 0.48 -0.37
CA HIS A 127 1.44 1.41 -1.50
C HIS A 127 0.38 2.49 -1.25
N LEU A 128 0.24 2.96 -0.01
CA LEU A 128 -0.74 3.96 0.37
C LEU A 128 -0.13 5.36 0.48
N VAL A 129 1.03 5.49 1.15
CA VAL A 129 1.54 6.80 1.62
C VAL A 129 1.76 7.79 0.47
N TRP A 130 2.16 7.32 -0.68
CA TRP A 130 2.36 8.17 -1.87
C TRP A 130 1.06 8.78 -2.43
N THR A 131 -0.12 8.25 -2.06
CA THR A 131 -1.43 8.75 -2.50
C THR A 131 -2.08 9.71 -1.50
N LEU A 132 -1.51 9.86 -0.31
CA LEU A 132 -2.09 10.71 0.73
C LEU A 132 -2.06 12.19 0.31
N VAL A 133 -3.18 12.86 0.52
CA VAL A 133 -3.32 14.30 0.32
C VAL A 133 -2.76 15.05 1.52
N ASP A 134 -3.07 14.56 2.73
CA ASP A 134 -2.53 15.07 3.99
C ASP A 134 -1.94 13.91 4.84
N PRO A 135 -0.67 13.54 4.62
CA PRO A 135 -0.05 12.45 5.37
C PRO A 135 0.08 12.74 6.86
N LYS A 136 0.16 14.02 7.26
CA LYS A 136 0.21 14.38 8.68
C LYS A 136 -1.12 14.08 9.37
N ALA A 137 -2.24 14.43 8.76
CA ALA A 137 -3.57 14.08 9.25
C ALA A 137 -3.77 12.55 9.28
N ALA A 138 -3.36 11.84 8.21
CA ALA A 138 -3.41 10.38 8.15
C ALA A 138 -2.63 9.73 9.30
N PHE A 139 -1.39 10.14 9.53
CA PHE A 139 -0.56 9.57 10.59
C PHE A 139 -1.08 9.90 12.00
N ALA A 140 -1.67 11.07 12.20
CA ALA A 140 -2.35 11.42 13.44
C ALA A 140 -3.57 10.52 13.68
N GLU A 141 -4.35 10.24 12.66
CA GLU A 141 -5.47 9.30 12.72
C GLU A 141 -4.99 7.87 13.06
N TRP A 142 -3.94 7.37 12.38
CA TRP A 142 -3.37 6.05 12.66
C TRP A 142 -2.84 5.94 14.08
N PHE A 143 -2.16 7.00 14.56
CA PHE A 143 -1.69 7.09 15.94
C PHE A 143 -2.85 6.99 16.93
N ALA A 144 -3.95 7.66 16.65
CA ALA A 144 -5.10 7.72 17.54
C ALA A 144 -5.87 6.40 17.64
N VAL A 145 -6.01 5.64 16.55
CA VAL A 145 -6.73 4.35 16.55
C VAL A 145 -5.86 3.19 17.04
N LEU A 146 -4.53 3.33 17.07
CA LEU A 146 -3.62 2.38 17.69
C LEU A 146 -3.71 2.43 19.22
N LYS A 147 -3.65 1.25 19.85
CA LYS A 147 -3.45 1.11 21.31
C LYS A 147 -2.07 1.63 21.71
N PRO A 148 -1.87 2.09 22.97
CA PRO A 148 -0.55 2.28 23.53
C PRO A 148 0.33 1.02 23.37
N GLY A 149 1.55 1.17 22.85
CA GLY A 149 2.44 0.06 22.48
C GLY A 149 2.09 -0.61 21.14
N GLY A 150 1.04 -0.19 20.46
CA GLY A 150 0.66 -0.67 19.13
C GLY A 150 1.66 -0.22 18.06
N LYS A 151 1.71 -0.94 16.94
CA LYS A 151 2.69 -0.72 15.87
C LYS A 151 2.04 -0.44 14.53
N ALA A 152 2.65 0.43 13.74
CA ALA A 152 2.31 0.61 12.33
C ALA A 152 3.45 0.12 11.43
N LEU A 153 3.11 -0.71 10.42
CA LEU A 153 4.01 -1.20 9.38
C LEU A 153 3.58 -0.64 8.03
N ILE A 154 4.41 0.20 7.47
CA ILE A 154 4.22 0.85 6.17
C ILE A 154 5.14 0.19 5.16
N VAL A 155 4.60 -0.39 4.10
CA VAL A 155 5.41 -1.03 3.03
C VAL A 155 5.20 -0.26 1.74
N ASP A 156 6.19 0.53 1.36
CA ASP A 156 6.09 1.42 0.20
C ASP A 156 7.44 1.52 -0.55
N GLY A 157 7.61 2.54 -1.35
CA GLY A 157 8.85 2.79 -2.07
C GLY A 157 8.93 4.21 -2.63
N ASN A 158 10.15 4.66 -2.88
CA ASN A 158 10.41 5.94 -3.51
C ASN A 158 10.11 5.87 -5.02
N MET A 159 8.81 5.89 -5.38
CA MET A 159 8.34 5.76 -6.77
C MET A 159 8.76 6.91 -7.69
N GLY A 160 9.17 8.07 -7.14
CA GLY A 160 9.70 9.21 -7.88
C GLY A 160 11.07 8.95 -8.46
N ARG A 161 11.88 8.21 -7.74
CA ARG A 161 13.26 7.93 -8.10
C ARG A 161 13.35 6.83 -9.16
N LYS A 162 13.61 7.22 -10.40
CA LYS A 162 13.86 6.24 -11.48
C LYS A 162 15.20 5.54 -11.26
N SER A 163 15.16 4.20 -11.11
CA SER A 163 16.37 3.39 -11.08
C SER A 163 17.07 3.40 -12.45
N TRP A 164 18.37 3.06 -12.49
CA TRP A 164 19.11 2.93 -13.75
C TRP A 164 18.46 1.89 -14.67
N ALA A 165 17.95 0.77 -14.13
CA ALA A 165 17.23 -0.24 -14.88
C ALA A 165 15.90 0.28 -15.42
N GLY A 166 15.20 1.14 -14.67
CA GLY A 166 13.98 1.82 -15.15
C GLY A 166 14.26 2.79 -16.29
N LYS A 167 15.39 3.50 -16.24
CA LYS A 167 15.84 4.37 -17.36
C LYS A 167 16.16 3.53 -18.60
N LEU A 168 16.84 2.39 -18.43
CA LEU A 168 17.15 1.47 -19.52
C LEU A 168 15.86 0.90 -20.14
N ASN A 169 14.93 0.41 -19.31
CA ASN A 169 13.64 -0.07 -19.78
C ASN A 169 12.89 0.99 -20.62
N ALA A 170 12.82 2.22 -20.13
CA ALA A 170 12.19 3.32 -20.85
C ALA A 170 12.86 3.62 -22.20
N ALA A 171 14.18 3.53 -22.28
CA ALA A 171 14.93 3.70 -23.54
C ALA A 171 14.61 2.58 -24.54
N ILE A 172 14.56 1.33 -24.08
CA ILE A 172 14.21 0.15 -24.92
C ILE A 172 12.75 0.25 -25.38
N GLU A 173 11.80 0.61 -24.52
CA GLU A 173 10.40 0.82 -24.91
C GLU A 173 10.26 1.88 -26.00
N LYS A 174 11.00 2.97 -25.88
CA LYS A 174 11.03 4.06 -26.89
C LYS A 174 11.58 3.58 -28.24
N LEU A 175 12.61 2.72 -28.22
CA LEU A 175 13.23 2.18 -29.44
C LEU A 175 12.38 1.10 -30.11
N THR A 176 11.67 0.26 -29.31
CA THR A 176 10.92 -0.89 -29.84
C THR A 176 9.46 -0.57 -30.14
N GLY A 177 8.96 0.59 -29.69
CA GLY A 177 7.54 0.97 -29.81
C GLY A 177 6.56 0.06 -29.07
N LYS A 178 7.05 -0.84 -28.21
CA LYS A 178 6.23 -1.80 -27.45
C LYS A 178 6.12 -1.39 -25.99
N PRO A 179 5.05 -0.70 -25.59
CA PRO A 179 4.83 -0.44 -24.17
C PRO A 179 4.49 -1.75 -23.44
N HIS A 180 5.24 -2.08 -22.40
CA HIS A 180 4.98 -3.27 -21.56
C HIS A 180 4.11 -2.92 -20.35
N ARG A 181 3.12 -2.05 -20.49
CA ARG A 181 2.31 -1.59 -19.35
C ARG A 181 0.85 -2.05 -19.52
N HIS A 182 0.28 -2.53 -18.40
CA HIS A 182 -1.14 -2.91 -18.29
C HIS A 182 -2.10 -1.72 -18.10
N MET A 183 -1.61 -0.49 -18.24
CA MET A 183 -2.43 0.72 -18.20
C MET A 183 -2.47 1.34 -19.60
N ASP A 184 -3.67 1.71 -20.03
CA ASP A 184 -3.83 2.49 -21.26
C ASP A 184 -3.23 3.92 -21.10
N PRO A 185 -2.96 4.64 -22.20
CA PRO A 185 -2.35 5.97 -22.13
C PRO A 185 -3.17 7.00 -21.34
N ALA A 186 -4.49 6.95 -21.39
CA ALA A 186 -5.36 7.89 -20.68
C ALA A 186 -5.29 7.65 -19.16
N MET A 187 -5.36 6.41 -18.73
CA MET A 187 -5.18 6.02 -17.34
C MET A 187 -3.78 6.38 -16.80
N MET A 188 -2.75 6.24 -17.65
CA MET A 188 -1.39 6.66 -17.30
C MET A 188 -1.30 8.18 -17.10
N ALA A 189 -1.90 8.97 -17.98
CA ALA A 189 -1.93 10.43 -17.86
C ALA A 189 -2.68 10.85 -16.59
N ARG A 190 -3.82 10.20 -16.27
CA ARG A 190 -4.56 10.45 -15.03
C ARG A 190 -3.74 10.10 -13.79
N HIS A 191 -3.05 8.97 -13.78
CA HIS A 191 -2.13 8.59 -12.71
C HIS A 191 -1.03 9.63 -12.49
N GLN A 192 -0.43 10.15 -13.57
CA GLN A 192 0.59 11.21 -13.47
C GLN A 192 -0.01 12.52 -12.97
N SER A 193 -1.21 12.89 -13.41
CA SER A 193 -1.93 14.08 -12.93
C SER A 193 -2.24 13.99 -11.44
N ILE A 194 -2.75 12.86 -10.94
CA ILE A 194 -2.96 12.63 -9.51
C ILE A 194 -1.64 12.78 -8.76
N ARG A 195 -0.61 12.09 -9.22
CA ARG A 195 0.69 12.06 -8.57
C ARG A 195 1.33 13.44 -8.44
N SER A 196 1.15 14.35 -9.40
CA SER A 196 1.70 15.72 -9.35
C SER A 196 0.98 16.64 -8.35
N ARG A 197 -0.16 16.21 -7.78
CA ARG A 197 -1.02 17.02 -6.89
C ARG A 197 -1.14 16.47 -5.48
N VAL A 198 -0.54 15.31 -5.18
CA VAL A 198 -0.48 14.75 -3.83
C VAL A 198 0.77 15.23 -3.09
N TYR A 199 0.82 15.03 -1.78
CA TYR A 199 1.91 15.52 -0.93
C TYR A 199 3.29 15.06 -1.41
N PHE A 200 3.46 13.77 -1.73
CA PHE A 200 4.69 13.20 -2.27
C PHE A 200 4.68 13.19 -3.80
N SER A 201 4.58 14.37 -4.41
CA SER A 201 4.49 14.53 -5.87
C SER A 201 5.74 14.05 -6.62
N ASP A 202 6.92 14.23 -6.04
CA ASP A 202 8.21 13.88 -6.65
C ASP A 202 8.79 12.60 -6.04
N GLU A 203 9.56 12.72 -4.98
CA GLU A 203 10.20 11.63 -4.28
C GLU A 203 9.58 11.43 -2.89
N MET A 204 9.53 10.17 -2.46
CA MET A 204 9.09 9.78 -1.14
C MET A 204 10.18 8.93 -0.47
N PRO A 205 11.29 9.56 -0.01
CA PRO A 205 12.32 8.83 0.71
C PRO A 205 11.80 8.38 2.09
N ALA A 206 12.25 7.23 2.55
CA ALA A 206 11.85 6.69 3.86
C ALA A 206 12.09 7.70 5.01
N SER A 207 13.14 8.52 4.92
CA SER A 207 13.46 9.53 5.94
C SER A 207 12.36 10.60 6.08
N ALA A 208 11.78 11.07 4.96
CA ALA A 208 10.69 12.05 5.00
C ALA A 208 9.41 11.46 5.63
N VAL A 209 9.10 10.19 5.33
CA VAL A 209 7.96 9.49 5.96
C VAL A 209 8.21 9.31 7.47
N VAL A 210 9.43 8.91 7.86
CA VAL A 210 9.81 8.77 9.28
C VAL A 210 9.70 10.10 10.02
N GLU A 211 10.17 11.20 9.44
CA GLU A 211 10.10 12.52 10.04
C GLU A 211 8.65 12.93 10.36
N LEU A 212 7.73 12.71 9.42
CA LEU A 212 6.31 12.98 9.64
C LEU A 212 5.70 12.08 10.72
N LEU A 213 6.06 10.80 10.76
CA LEU A 213 5.59 9.86 11.80
C LEU A 213 6.08 10.28 13.20
N LEU A 214 7.36 10.62 13.33
CA LEU A 214 7.92 11.12 14.59
C LEU A 214 7.27 12.44 15.02
N GLY A 215 6.98 13.33 14.07
CA GLY A 215 6.30 14.60 14.31
C GLY A 215 4.87 14.46 14.86
N VAL A 216 4.24 13.30 14.67
CA VAL A 216 2.91 12.96 15.22
C VAL A 216 3.00 12.30 16.60
N GLY A 217 4.18 11.82 17.00
CA GLY A 217 4.41 11.20 18.29
C GLY A 217 4.73 9.70 18.26
N PHE A 218 4.86 9.09 17.09
CA PHE A 218 5.41 7.74 16.99
C PHE A 218 6.86 7.71 17.46
N VAL A 219 7.31 6.56 17.92
CA VAL A 219 8.70 6.33 18.40
C VAL A 219 9.28 5.06 17.78
N ASP A 220 10.56 4.82 18.04
CA ASP A 220 11.31 3.62 17.63
C ASP A 220 11.19 3.28 16.13
N PRO A 221 11.50 4.22 15.22
CA PRO A 221 11.39 3.97 13.79
C PRO A 221 12.45 2.95 13.35
N VAL A 222 11.98 1.87 12.70
CA VAL A 222 12.83 0.88 12.04
C VAL A 222 12.59 0.94 10.55
N VAL A 223 13.60 1.29 9.77
CA VAL A 223 13.55 1.29 8.31
C VAL A 223 14.22 0.02 7.78
N ASP A 224 13.41 -0.90 7.26
CA ASP A 224 13.88 -2.15 6.67
C ASP A 224 13.93 -2.04 5.14
N ARG A 225 15.10 -2.14 4.55
CA ARG A 225 15.31 -2.16 3.11
C ARG A 225 15.53 -3.58 2.56
N ASN A 226 15.61 -4.57 3.46
CA ASN A 226 15.80 -5.96 3.07
C ASN A 226 14.47 -6.64 2.70
N LEU A 227 13.94 -6.26 1.55
CA LEU A 227 12.77 -6.88 0.93
C LEU A 227 13.18 -7.85 -0.20
N PHE A 228 14.39 -8.44 -0.09
CA PHE A 228 15.01 -9.22 -1.16
C PHE A 228 14.13 -10.39 -1.61
N ASP A 229 13.63 -11.19 -0.66
CA ASP A 229 12.86 -12.40 -0.98
C ASP A 229 11.56 -12.06 -1.72
N ILE A 230 10.84 -11.01 -1.27
CA ILE A 230 9.62 -10.54 -1.92
C ILE A 230 9.95 -10.04 -3.33
N ARG A 231 11.00 -9.20 -3.47
CA ARG A 231 11.41 -8.64 -4.76
C ARG A 231 11.85 -9.72 -5.74
N LEU A 232 12.62 -10.70 -5.27
CA LEU A 232 13.08 -11.81 -6.10
C LEU A 232 11.91 -12.67 -6.58
N ALA A 233 10.99 -13.06 -5.69
CA ALA A 233 9.81 -13.83 -6.05
C ALA A 233 8.94 -13.10 -7.10
N GLN A 234 8.79 -11.79 -6.97
CA GLN A 234 8.10 -10.93 -7.95
C GLN A 234 8.88 -10.84 -9.27
N ALA A 235 10.18 -10.60 -9.21
CA ALA A 235 11.04 -10.44 -10.39
C ALA A 235 11.02 -11.69 -11.28
N LEU A 236 10.99 -12.89 -10.69
CA LEU A 236 10.92 -14.15 -11.40
C LEU A 236 9.58 -14.38 -12.16
N LYS A 237 8.55 -13.59 -11.84
CA LYS A 237 7.25 -13.59 -12.53
C LYS A 237 7.12 -12.49 -13.60
N MET A 238 8.19 -11.72 -13.82
CA MET A 238 8.24 -10.62 -14.77
C MET A 238 9.17 -10.91 -15.94
N PRO A 239 9.01 -10.22 -17.08
CA PRO A 239 10.05 -10.21 -18.12
C PRO A 239 11.40 -9.78 -17.53
N PRO A 240 12.54 -10.32 -18.02
CA PRO A 240 13.86 -10.15 -17.37
C PRO A 240 14.25 -8.71 -17.03
N LEU A 241 14.07 -7.76 -17.95
CA LEU A 241 14.40 -6.35 -17.70
C LEU A 241 13.48 -5.71 -16.64
N ARG A 242 12.21 -6.08 -16.59
CA ARG A 242 11.28 -5.64 -15.56
C ARG A 242 11.60 -6.29 -14.21
N GLY A 243 11.99 -7.55 -14.21
CA GLY A 243 12.49 -8.24 -13.03
C GLY A 243 13.71 -7.54 -12.46
N LEU A 244 14.68 -7.17 -13.32
CA LEU A 244 15.85 -6.40 -12.90
C LEU A 244 15.47 -5.03 -12.32
N GLU A 245 14.55 -4.31 -12.96
CA GLU A 245 14.01 -3.04 -12.42
C GLU A 245 13.39 -3.26 -11.03
N ARG A 246 12.59 -4.33 -10.84
CA ARG A 246 12.00 -4.70 -9.55
C ARG A 246 13.05 -4.91 -8.47
N MET A 247 14.17 -5.56 -8.80
CA MET A 247 15.25 -5.83 -7.85
C MET A 247 15.99 -4.57 -7.37
N VAL A 248 16.11 -3.54 -8.23
CA VAL A 248 16.84 -2.31 -7.92
C VAL A 248 15.95 -1.12 -7.53
N GLN A 249 14.62 -1.29 -7.47
CA GLN A 249 13.72 -0.26 -6.97
C GLN A 249 14.02 0.09 -5.52
N ASP A 250 13.94 1.39 -5.19
CA ASP A 250 14.07 1.89 -3.82
C ASP A 250 12.76 1.63 -3.05
N ARG A 251 12.67 0.43 -2.47
CA ARG A 251 11.54 -0.01 -1.64
C ARG A 251 11.97 -0.19 -0.20
N TYR A 252 11.05 0.07 0.70
CA TYR A 252 11.28 -0.01 2.14
C TYR A 252 10.03 -0.47 2.89
N ALA A 253 10.25 -1.00 4.08
CA ALA A 253 9.24 -1.13 5.11
C ALA A 253 9.65 -0.23 6.28
N ILE A 254 8.70 0.54 6.82
CA ILE A 254 8.89 1.37 8.01
C ILE A 254 8.00 0.82 9.10
N CYS A 255 8.56 0.45 10.22
CA CYS A 255 7.83 0.08 11.42
C CYS A 255 8.04 1.14 12.49
N VAL A 256 6.95 1.63 13.08
CA VAL A 256 6.96 2.59 14.19
C VAL A 256 6.04 2.12 15.31
N THR A 257 6.26 2.61 16.52
CA THR A 257 5.50 2.22 17.71
C THR A 257 4.79 3.45 18.29
N LYS A 258 3.52 3.31 18.72
CA LYS A 258 2.88 4.26 19.61
C LYS A 258 3.44 4.06 21.02
N PRO A 259 3.92 5.10 21.72
CA PRO A 259 4.45 4.96 23.07
C PRO A 259 3.47 4.24 24.01
N ARG A 260 4.02 3.49 24.97
CA ARG A 260 3.27 3.06 26.15
C ARG A 260 3.23 4.26 27.10
N GLN A 261 2.05 4.67 27.48
CA GLN A 261 1.90 5.69 28.51
C GLN A 261 2.45 5.19 29.85
#